data_8f01650e33e9b40ef19663d8b772f755
#
_entry.id   8f01650e33e9b40ef19663d8b772f755
#
_cell.length_a   1.000
_cell.length_b   1.000
_cell.length_c   1.000
_cell.angle_alpha   90.00
_cell.angle_beta   90.00
_cell.angle_gamma   90.00
#
_symmetry.space_group_name_H-M   'P 1'
#
loop_
_entity.id
_entity.type
_entity.pdbx_description
1 polymer ?
#
loop_
_entity_poly.entity_id
_entity_poly.type
_entity_poly.pdbx_seq_one_letter_code
_entity_poly.pdbx_strand_id
1 'polypeptide(L)'
;MRPRRLRILVACEESQAECSAFRSRGHMAFSCDLQPCRKGGHPEWHTQMDVRPLLKGNCSFRTQDGKPHQVKKWDLVIAHPPCTYLCKVSSIHMVKDGVLQQERYKSLLNARAFFLECLDANAYFVAVENPLPMARAELPPPSCYADPSWFGVKYTKKTLYWTKNLPPLVAKVVNPDARSFMHCSRGKYRSRTFPELAEAIADQWGNYILDHPP
;
A
#
# COMPACT_ATOMS: atom_id res chain seq x y z
N MET A 1 -21.85 7.89 -22.72
CA MET A 1 -21.58 6.72 -21.84
C MET A 1 -21.03 7.24 -20.52
N ARG A 2 -21.43 6.67 -19.37
CA ARG A 2 -20.77 7.00 -18.10
C ARG A 2 -19.35 6.41 -18.12
N PRO A 3 -18.31 7.15 -17.70
CA PRO A 3 -16.95 6.63 -17.68
C PRO A 3 -16.87 5.38 -16.77
N ARG A 4 -16.08 4.39 -17.17
CA ARG A 4 -15.86 3.15 -16.38
C ARG A 4 -15.32 3.53 -15.00
N ARG A 5 -15.94 2.99 -13.96
CA ARG A 5 -15.49 3.15 -12.57
C ARG A 5 -14.72 1.91 -12.16
N LEU A 6 -13.47 2.09 -11.72
CA LEU A 6 -12.66 1.02 -11.17
C LEU A 6 -13.11 0.67 -9.74
N ARG A 7 -13.03 -0.61 -9.41
CA ARG A 7 -13.20 -1.12 -8.04
C ARG A 7 -11.83 -1.38 -7.46
N ILE A 8 -11.48 -0.65 -6.41
CA ILE A 8 -10.13 -0.59 -5.88
C ILE A 8 -10.16 -0.93 -4.40
N LEU A 9 -9.28 -1.85 -3.99
CA LEU A 9 -8.99 -2.13 -2.59
C LEU A 9 -7.63 -1.53 -2.23
N VAL A 10 -7.60 -0.70 -1.18
CA VAL A 10 -6.34 -0.28 -0.54
C VAL A 10 -6.24 -0.99 0.80
N ALA A 11 -5.41 -2.01 0.84
CA ALA A 11 -5.21 -2.90 1.97
C ALA A 11 -4.16 -2.37 2.95
N CYS A 12 -4.42 -2.48 4.25
CA CYS A 12 -3.58 -1.98 5.34
C CYS A 12 -3.39 -0.46 5.27
N GLU A 13 -4.49 0.27 5.01
CA GLU A 13 -4.48 1.73 4.91
C GLU A 13 -5.50 2.37 5.87
N GLU A 14 -5.08 2.78 7.06
CA GLU A 14 -5.89 3.56 8.00
C GLU A 14 -5.99 5.03 7.59
N SER A 15 -5.02 5.52 6.84
CA SER A 15 -4.88 6.95 6.48
C SER A 15 -5.84 7.40 5.39
N GLN A 16 -6.28 6.50 4.53
CA GLN A 16 -7.11 6.73 3.35
C GLN A 16 -6.51 7.69 2.31
N ALA A 17 -5.19 7.87 2.27
CA ALA A 17 -4.54 8.77 1.32
C ALA A 17 -4.80 8.32 -0.12
N GLU A 18 -4.51 7.05 -0.45
CA GLU A 18 -4.73 6.50 -1.77
C GLU A 18 -6.21 6.25 -2.06
N CYS A 19 -6.96 5.74 -1.08
CA CYS A 19 -8.40 5.56 -1.20
C CYS A 19 -9.08 6.89 -1.59
N SER A 20 -8.76 7.99 -0.90
CA SER A 20 -9.30 9.32 -1.20
C SER A 20 -8.89 9.82 -2.58
N ALA A 21 -7.63 9.62 -2.97
CA ALA A 21 -7.13 10.04 -4.28
C ALA A 21 -7.85 9.32 -5.44
N PHE A 22 -8.18 8.04 -5.30
CA PHE A 22 -9.00 7.34 -6.28
C PHE A 22 -10.47 7.77 -6.24
N ARG A 23 -11.02 8.03 -5.04
CA ARG A 23 -12.39 8.53 -4.89
C ARG A 23 -12.59 9.89 -5.53
N SER A 24 -11.63 10.82 -5.39
CA SER A 24 -11.68 12.14 -6.02
C SER A 24 -11.74 12.07 -7.54
N ARG A 25 -11.23 10.99 -8.15
CA ARG A 25 -11.33 10.68 -9.59
C ARG A 25 -12.59 9.91 -9.97
N GLY A 26 -13.53 9.73 -9.05
CA GLY A 26 -14.81 9.09 -9.31
C GLY A 26 -14.78 7.55 -9.28
N HIS A 27 -13.67 6.92 -8.86
CA HIS A 27 -13.58 5.47 -8.74
C HIS A 27 -14.26 4.97 -7.45
N MET A 28 -14.54 3.68 -7.39
CA MET A 28 -15.05 3.00 -6.21
C MET A 28 -13.87 2.38 -5.43
N ALA A 29 -13.25 3.17 -4.56
CA ALA A 29 -12.16 2.72 -3.74
C ALA A 29 -12.60 2.47 -2.28
N PHE A 30 -12.07 1.42 -1.66
CA PHE A 30 -12.24 1.11 -0.26
C PHE A 30 -10.90 0.87 0.40
N SER A 31 -10.71 1.43 1.59
CA SER A 31 -9.57 1.12 2.45
C SER A 31 -9.95 0.04 3.46
N CYS A 32 -9.00 -0.78 3.84
CA CYS A 32 -9.15 -1.81 4.87
C CYS A 32 -7.95 -1.81 5.79
N ASP A 33 -8.18 -1.79 7.10
CA ASP A 33 -7.15 -1.94 8.12
C ASP A 33 -7.74 -2.58 9.39
N LEU A 34 -6.91 -3.13 10.27
CA LEU A 34 -7.30 -3.55 11.61
C LEU A 34 -7.60 -2.35 12.51
N GLN A 35 -7.03 -1.21 12.21
CA GLN A 35 -7.31 0.07 12.86
C GLN A 35 -8.52 0.75 12.22
N PRO A 36 -9.29 1.56 12.97
CA PRO A 36 -10.32 2.40 12.39
C PRO A 36 -9.70 3.43 11.44
N CYS A 37 -10.50 3.96 10.51
CA CYS A 37 -10.05 5.07 9.68
C CYS A 37 -9.63 6.25 10.57
N ARG A 38 -8.67 6.99 10.08
CA ARG A 38 -8.11 8.13 10.79
C ARG A 38 -9.20 9.15 11.13
N LYS A 39 -9.06 9.84 12.27
CA LYS A 39 -9.93 10.98 12.64
C LYS A 39 -9.98 12.01 11.50
N GLY A 40 -11.18 12.34 11.05
CA GLY A 40 -11.43 13.19 9.89
C GLY A 40 -11.37 12.45 8.54
N GLY A 41 -11.24 11.12 8.54
CA GLY A 41 -11.38 10.29 7.36
C GLY A 41 -12.85 9.99 7.02
N HIS A 42 -13.03 9.07 6.10
CA HIS A 42 -14.31 8.67 5.51
C HIS A 42 -14.73 7.28 5.98
N PRO A 43 -15.50 7.14 7.07
CA PRO A 43 -15.95 5.84 7.57
C PRO A 43 -16.77 5.05 6.54
N GLU A 44 -17.42 5.73 5.60
CA GLU A 44 -18.18 5.14 4.49
C GLU A 44 -17.31 4.51 3.40
N TRP A 45 -15.98 4.68 3.45
CA TRP A 45 -15.02 4.09 2.51
C TRP A 45 -14.05 3.13 3.20
N HIS A 46 -14.16 2.99 4.51
CA HIS A 46 -13.25 2.18 5.32
C HIS A 46 -13.95 0.95 5.90
N THR A 47 -13.28 -0.19 5.83
CA THR A 47 -13.69 -1.39 6.55
C THR A 47 -12.62 -1.80 7.56
N GLN A 48 -13.03 -1.97 8.81
CA GLN A 48 -12.13 -2.34 9.91
C GLN A 48 -12.18 -3.85 10.11
N MET A 49 -11.26 -4.58 9.46
CA MET A 49 -11.19 -6.03 9.54
C MET A 49 -9.84 -6.56 9.04
N ASP A 50 -9.61 -7.86 9.19
CA ASP A 50 -8.53 -8.54 8.48
C ASP A 50 -8.80 -8.48 6.97
N VAL A 51 -7.83 -8.02 6.21
CA VAL A 51 -7.95 -7.82 4.76
C VAL A 51 -7.94 -9.12 3.95
N ARG A 52 -7.42 -10.22 4.50
CA ARG A 52 -7.26 -11.50 3.78
C ARG A 52 -8.52 -11.99 3.07
N PRO A 53 -9.72 -11.92 3.65
CA PRO A 53 -10.95 -12.26 2.93
C PRO A 53 -11.19 -11.38 1.69
N LEU A 54 -10.81 -10.08 1.75
CA LEU A 54 -11.00 -9.15 0.64
C LEU A 54 -10.00 -9.39 -0.50
N LEU A 55 -8.78 -9.83 -0.19
CA LEU A 55 -7.76 -10.15 -1.19
C LEU A 55 -8.20 -11.29 -2.14
N LYS A 56 -9.10 -12.16 -1.69
CA LYS A 56 -9.62 -13.28 -2.50
C LYS A 56 -10.61 -12.84 -3.58
N GLY A 57 -11.11 -11.61 -3.53
CA GLY A 57 -12.24 -11.16 -4.35
C GLY A 57 -13.54 -11.88 -3.98
N ASN A 58 -14.60 -11.63 -4.74
CA ASN A 58 -15.95 -12.15 -4.46
C ASN A 58 -16.35 -12.04 -2.98
N CYS A 59 -16.16 -10.87 -2.41
CA CYS A 59 -16.27 -10.60 -0.99
C CYS A 59 -17.46 -9.70 -0.66
N SER A 60 -18.01 -9.92 0.53
CA SER A 60 -19.00 -9.05 1.16
C SER A 60 -18.41 -8.50 2.44
N PHE A 61 -18.59 -7.21 2.69
CA PHE A 61 -18.07 -6.53 3.88
C PHE A 61 -18.98 -5.36 4.26
N ARG A 62 -18.75 -4.79 5.45
CA ARG A 62 -19.40 -3.56 5.89
C ARG A 62 -18.34 -2.48 6.09
N THR A 63 -18.65 -1.27 5.63
CA THR A 63 -17.86 -0.09 5.98
C THR A 63 -18.20 0.37 7.40
N GLN A 64 -17.35 1.21 7.99
CA GLN A 64 -17.52 1.67 9.38
C GLN A 64 -18.81 2.46 9.62
N ASP A 65 -19.45 3.01 8.59
CA ASP A 65 -20.79 3.62 8.66
C ASP A 65 -21.90 2.56 8.67
N GLY A 66 -21.57 1.27 8.69
CA GLY A 66 -22.49 0.14 8.74
C GLY A 66 -23.07 -0.31 7.40
N LYS A 67 -22.75 0.37 6.28
CA LYS A 67 -23.28 0.00 4.96
C LYS A 67 -22.66 -1.30 4.44
N PRO A 68 -23.49 -2.24 3.91
CA PRO A 68 -23.01 -3.46 3.30
C PRO A 68 -22.53 -3.19 1.87
N HIS A 69 -21.47 -3.88 1.49
CA HIS A 69 -20.91 -3.87 0.14
C HIS A 69 -20.64 -5.29 -0.34
N GLN A 70 -20.77 -5.49 -1.65
CA GLN A 70 -20.38 -6.73 -2.31
C GLN A 70 -19.54 -6.39 -3.54
N VAL A 71 -18.36 -7.00 -3.63
CA VAL A 71 -17.43 -6.82 -4.74
C VAL A 71 -17.08 -8.19 -5.31
N LYS A 72 -17.46 -8.43 -6.56
CA LYS A 72 -17.15 -9.71 -7.24
C LYS A 72 -15.67 -9.84 -7.58
N LYS A 73 -15.06 -8.75 -8.07
CA LYS A 73 -13.64 -8.71 -8.46
C LYS A 73 -13.12 -7.29 -8.30
N TRP A 74 -11.92 -7.16 -7.76
CA TRP A 74 -11.18 -5.91 -7.74
C TRP A 74 -10.52 -5.68 -9.09
N ASP A 75 -10.58 -4.44 -9.60
CA ASP A 75 -9.81 -4.04 -10.76
C ASP A 75 -8.34 -3.78 -10.35
N LEU A 76 -8.13 -3.20 -9.16
CA LEU A 76 -6.82 -2.94 -8.58
C LEU A 76 -6.81 -3.26 -7.07
N VAL A 77 -5.74 -3.90 -6.61
CA VAL A 77 -5.40 -4.02 -5.19
C VAL A 77 -4.06 -3.32 -4.95
N ILE A 78 -4.05 -2.35 -4.03
CA ILE A 78 -2.84 -1.76 -3.49
C ILE A 78 -2.73 -2.21 -2.03
N ALA A 79 -1.55 -2.64 -1.58
CA ALA A 79 -1.38 -3.14 -0.22
C ALA A 79 -0.14 -2.56 0.45
N HIS A 80 -0.28 -2.20 1.74
CA HIS A 80 0.77 -1.69 2.62
C HIS A 80 0.97 -2.63 3.82
N PRO A 81 1.38 -3.90 3.59
CA PRO A 81 1.56 -4.84 4.69
C PRO A 81 2.57 -4.31 5.72
N PRO A 82 2.38 -4.58 7.02
CA PRO A 82 3.26 -4.10 8.07
C PRO A 82 4.73 -4.46 7.81
N CYS A 83 5.59 -3.44 7.68
CA CYS A 83 7.01 -3.60 7.35
C CYS A 83 7.92 -3.86 8.58
N THR A 84 7.37 -3.86 9.79
CA THR A 84 8.11 -3.93 11.07
C THR A 84 9.12 -5.07 11.13
N TYR A 85 8.78 -6.23 10.57
CA TYR A 85 9.65 -7.41 10.56
C TYR A 85 10.34 -7.66 9.21
N LEU A 86 10.01 -6.88 8.18
CA LEU A 86 10.54 -7.07 6.83
C LEU A 86 11.66 -6.08 6.48
N CYS A 87 11.60 -4.84 6.98
CA CYS A 87 12.47 -3.77 6.51
C CYS A 87 13.90 -3.87 7.06
N LYS A 88 14.87 -3.40 6.27
CA LYS A 88 16.30 -3.41 6.61
C LYS A 88 16.62 -2.72 7.94
N VAL A 89 15.93 -1.64 8.27
CA VAL A 89 16.14 -0.89 9.51
C VAL A 89 15.88 -1.76 10.76
N SER A 90 14.96 -2.72 10.67
CA SER A 90 14.65 -3.61 11.78
C SER A 90 15.58 -4.82 11.89
N SER A 91 16.52 -5.02 10.96
CA SER A 91 17.45 -6.16 10.95
C SER A 91 18.38 -6.18 12.16
N ILE A 92 18.70 -5.03 12.74
CA ILE A 92 19.53 -4.90 13.95
C ILE A 92 18.96 -5.66 15.16
N HIS A 93 17.65 -5.90 15.17
CA HIS A 93 16.99 -6.63 16.24
C HIS A 93 16.86 -8.14 15.97
N MET A 94 17.35 -8.63 14.83
CA MET A 94 17.24 -10.05 14.46
C MET A 94 18.26 -10.91 15.19
N VAL A 95 19.41 -10.34 15.54
CA VAL A 95 20.48 -11.01 16.27
C VAL A 95 20.82 -10.17 17.48
N LYS A 96 20.90 -10.81 18.66
CA LYS A 96 21.36 -10.20 19.90
C LYS A 96 22.49 -11.05 20.46
N ASP A 97 23.63 -10.44 20.77
CA ASP A 97 24.82 -11.12 21.31
C ASP A 97 25.25 -12.36 20.48
N GLY A 98 25.19 -12.24 19.14
CA GLY A 98 25.49 -13.32 18.20
C GLY A 98 24.38 -14.37 18.02
N VAL A 99 23.29 -14.30 18.80
CA VAL A 99 22.21 -15.30 18.81
C VAL A 99 20.99 -14.79 18.05
N LEU A 100 20.49 -15.61 17.11
CA LEU A 100 19.24 -15.33 16.37
C LEU A 100 18.04 -15.31 17.33
N GLN A 101 17.26 -14.24 17.28
CA GLN A 101 16.06 -14.10 18.10
C GLN A 101 14.89 -14.87 17.46
N GLN A 102 14.62 -16.08 17.95
CA GLN A 102 13.69 -17.04 17.35
C GLN A 102 12.26 -16.49 17.18
N GLU A 103 11.70 -15.83 18.20
CA GLU A 103 10.35 -15.25 18.12
C GLU A 103 10.28 -14.13 17.09
N ARG A 104 11.35 -13.37 16.95
CA ARG A 104 11.42 -12.31 15.93
C ARG A 104 11.56 -12.91 14.53
N TYR A 105 12.31 -13.99 14.39
CA TYR A 105 12.41 -14.73 13.13
C TYR A 105 11.06 -15.34 12.72
N LYS A 106 10.32 -15.94 13.65
CA LYS A 106 8.95 -16.41 13.43
C LYS A 106 8.02 -15.28 12.97
N SER A 107 8.12 -14.11 13.61
CA SER A 107 7.35 -12.92 13.21
C SER A 107 7.72 -12.44 11.80
N LEU A 108 9.00 -12.54 11.41
CA LEU A 108 9.44 -12.23 10.04
C LEU A 108 8.81 -13.21 9.04
N LEU A 109 8.80 -14.51 9.32
CA LEU A 109 8.18 -15.51 8.42
C LEU A 109 6.68 -15.26 8.24
N ASN A 110 5.97 -14.91 9.31
CA ASN A 110 4.55 -14.56 9.24
C ASN A 110 4.32 -13.28 8.42
N ALA A 111 5.17 -12.26 8.61
CA ALA A 111 5.08 -11.01 7.85
C ALA A 111 5.40 -11.23 6.36
N ARG A 112 6.39 -12.09 6.04
CA ARG A 112 6.68 -12.53 4.67
C ARG A 112 5.49 -13.23 4.04
N ALA A 113 4.89 -14.19 4.75
CA ALA A 113 3.72 -14.92 4.25
C ALA A 113 2.58 -13.95 3.90
N PHE A 114 2.27 -13.02 4.80
CA PHE A 114 1.24 -12.01 4.54
C PHE A 114 1.59 -11.07 3.39
N PHE A 115 2.84 -10.67 3.25
CA PHE A 115 3.31 -9.88 2.10
C PHE A 115 3.04 -10.63 0.78
N LEU A 116 3.36 -11.92 0.72
CA LEU A 116 3.15 -12.75 -0.46
C LEU A 116 1.64 -12.98 -0.73
N GLU A 117 0.81 -13.13 0.31
CA GLU A 117 -0.65 -13.16 0.17
C GLU A 117 -1.19 -11.86 -0.47
N CYS A 118 -0.65 -10.69 -0.07
CA CYS A 118 -1.02 -9.42 -0.70
C CYS A 118 -0.60 -9.36 -2.18
N LEU A 119 0.59 -9.87 -2.51
CA LEU A 119 1.08 -9.89 -3.89
C LEU A 119 0.28 -10.86 -4.77
N ASP A 120 -0.23 -11.95 -4.18
CA ASP A 120 -1.08 -12.94 -4.86
C ASP A 120 -2.57 -12.60 -4.81
N ALA A 121 -2.93 -11.38 -4.45
CA ALA A 121 -4.33 -10.95 -4.42
C ALA A 121 -5.05 -11.26 -5.74
N ASN A 122 -6.32 -11.70 -5.64
CA ASN A 122 -7.16 -12.03 -6.79
C ASN A 122 -7.66 -10.76 -7.51
N ALA A 123 -6.73 -10.06 -8.11
CA ALA A 123 -6.96 -8.92 -8.98
C ALA A 123 -6.02 -9.01 -10.20
N TYR A 124 -6.41 -8.39 -11.30
CA TYR A 124 -5.53 -8.36 -12.48
C TYR A 124 -4.36 -7.40 -12.25
N PHE A 125 -4.62 -6.26 -11.62
CA PHE A 125 -3.61 -5.28 -11.25
C PHE A 125 -3.39 -5.31 -9.74
N VAL A 126 -2.11 -5.45 -9.34
CA VAL A 126 -1.71 -5.48 -7.92
C VAL A 126 -0.47 -4.62 -7.73
N ALA A 127 -0.40 -3.90 -6.63
CA ALA A 127 0.80 -3.24 -6.15
C ALA A 127 0.96 -3.48 -4.65
N VAL A 128 2.12 -3.97 -4.22
CA VAL A 128 2.45 -4.11 -2.80
C VAL A 128 3.62 -3.19 -2.49
N GLU A 129 3.46 -2.36 -1.48
CA GLU A 129 4.48 -1.41 -1.02
C GLU A 129 5.27 -2.01 0.14
N ASN A 130 6.59 -1.81 0.13
CA ASN A 130 7.43 -2.02 1.33
C ASN A 130 8.68 -1.15 1.23
N PRO A 131 9.24 -0.66 2.36
CA PRO A 131 10.59 -0.12 2.39
C PRO A 131 11.62 -1.18 1.99
N LEU A 132 12.90 -0.77 1.84
CA LEU A 132 13.99 -1.72 1.54
C LEU A 132 13.96 -2.90 2.51
N PRO A 133 13.72 -4.14 2.04
CA PRO A 133 13.65 -5.31 2.91
C PRO A 133 15.03 -5.73 3.40
N MET A 134 15.07 -6.41 4.55
CA MET A 134 16.28 -7.11 4.97
C MET A 134 16.48 -8.38 4.13
N ALA A 135 17.74 -8.80 3.92
CA ALA A 135 18.05 -9.99 3.13
C ALA A 135 17.33 -11.26 3.64
N ARG A 136 17.23 -11.44 4.96
CA ARG A 136 16.54 -12.59 5.58
C ARG A 136 15.03 -12.64 5.30
N ALA A 137 14.43 -11.54 4.86
CA ALA A 137 13.02 -11.55 4.46
C ALA A 137 12.80 -12.33 3.16
N GLU A 138 13.85 -12.52 2.34
CA GLU A 138 13.81 -13.28 1.09
C GLU A 138 12.60 -12.95 0.23
N LEU A 139 12.24 -11.68 0.17
CA LEU A 139 11.20 -11.22 -0.74
C LEU A 139 11.71 -11.27 -2.19
N PRO A 140 10.85 -11.49 -3.16
CA PRO A 140 11.24 -11.37 -4.57
C PRO A 140 11.80 -9.98 -4.85
N PRO A 141 12.56 -9.78 -5.94
CA PRO A 141 13.03 -8.46 -6.32
C PRO A 141 11.85 -7.52 -6.58
N PRO A 142 11.93 -6.24 -6.14
CA PRO A 142 10.88 -5.27 -6.42
C PRO A 142 10.80 -4.97 -7.93
N SER A 143 9.60 -4.69 -8.42
CA SER A 143 9.36 -4.33 -9.81
C SER A 143 9.85 -2.91 -10.14
N CYS A 144 9.66 -1.99 -9.21
CA CYS A 144 10.05 -0.58 -9.36
C CYS A 144 10.15 0.11 -8.00
N TYR A 145 10.46 1.40 -8.04
CA TYR A 145 10.37 2.26 -6.86
C TYR A 145 9.79 3.61 -7.25
N ALA A 146 9.30 4.34 -6.26
CA ALA A 146 8.94 5.73 -6.38
C ALA A 146 9.49 6.52 -5.18
N ASP A 147 9.61 7.81 -5.36
CA ASP A 147 9.98 8.73 -4.29
C ASP A 147 9.02 9.92 -4.28
N PRO A 148 8.48 10.32 -3.12
CA PRO A 148 7.58 11.46 -3.03
C PRO A 148 8.15 12.75 -3.62
N SER A 149 9.48 12.93 -3.59
CA SER A 149 10.14 14.08 -4.20
C SER A 149 9.95 14.19 -5.72
N TRP A 150 9.60 13.10 -6.39
CA TRP A 150 9.26 13.09 -7.82
C TRP A 150 7.93 13.78 -8.12
N PHE A 151 7.16 14.08 -7.09
CA PHE A 151 5.83 14.69 -7.17
C PHE A 151 5.75 16.00 -6.39
N GLY A 152 6.89 16.70 -6.23
CA GLY A 152 6.97 18.02 -5.60
C GLY A 152 7.12 18.03 -4.08
N VAL A 153 7.10 16.86 -3.42
CA VAL A 153 7.27 16.77 -1.96
C VAL A 153 8.69 17.17 -1.57
N LYS A 154 8.83 17.92 -0.49
CA LYS A 154 10.14 18.37 0.05
C LYS A 154 10.92 17.27 0.80
N TYR A 155 10.47 16.04 0.73
CA TYR A 155 11.09 14.90 1.39
C TYR A 155 11.34 13.76 0.43
N THR A 156 12.49 13.08 0.59
CA THR A 156 12.77 11.80 -0.05
C THR A 156 12.35 10.67 0.89
N LYS A 157 11.66 9.68 0.34
CA LYS A 157 11.28 8.43 1.01
C LYS A 157 11.22 7.34 -0.04
N LYS A 158 12.38 6.79 -0.42
CA LYS A 158 12.41 5.71 -1.41
C LYS A 158 11.50 4.56 -0.99
N THR A 159 10.47 4.35 -1.77
CA THR A 159 9.41 3.36 -1.55
C THR A 159 9.47 2.33 -2.67
N LEU A 160 9.56 1.05 -2.33
CA LEU A 160 9.63 -0.04 -3.30
C LEU A 160 8.23 -0.59 -3.56
N TYR A 161 7.99 -0.98 -4.82
CA TYR A 161 6.75 -1.61 -5.24
C TYR A 161 7.01 -2.95 -5.92
N TRP A 162 6.21 -3.94 -5.55
CA TRP A 162 6.04 -5.20 -6.25
C TRP A 162 4.72 -5.13 -6.98
N THR A 163 4.78 -5.12 -8.31
CA THR A 163 3.61 -4.89 -9.14
C THR A 163 3.29 -6.09 -10.03
N LYS A 164 2.00 -6.28 -10.28
CA LYS A 164 1.44 -7.22 -11.24
C LYS A 164 0.65 -6.42 -12.28
N ASN A 165 1.10 -6.50 -13.54
CA ASN A 165 0.50 -5.82 -14.69
C ASN A 165 0.43 -4.26 -14.61
N LEU A 166 1.21 -3.63 -13.76
CA LEU A 166 1.29 -2.17 -13.63
C LEU A 166 2.65 -1.66 -14.09
N PRO A 167 2.70 -0.51 -14.80
CA PRO A 167 3.95 0.13 -15.15
C PRO A 167 4.60 0.82 -13.95
N PRO A 168 5.91 1.10 -13.99
CA PRO A 168 6.56 1.99 -13.04
C PRO A 168 5.89 3.37 -13.03
N LEU A 169 5.88 4.02 -11.85
CA LEU A 169 5.47 5.41 -11.74
C LEU A 169 6.52 6.34 -12.37
N VAL A 170 6.05 7.35 -13.08
CA VAL A 170 6.89 8.34 -13.78
C VAL A 170 6.90 9.64 -12.96
N ALA A 171 8.09 10.17 -12.73
CA ALA A 171 8.26 11.45 -12.06
C ALA A 171 7.63 12.59 -12.87
N LYS A 172 6.93 13.51 -12.20
CA LYS A 172 6.30 14.68 -12.84
C LYS A 172 6.98 16.00 -12.48
N VAL A 173 7.22 16.22 -11.19
CA VAL A 173 7.80 17.46 -10.65
C VAL A 173 8.84 17.07 -9.61
N VAL A 174 10.09 16.90 -10.05
CA VAL A 174 11.17 16.52 -9.14
C VAL A 174 11.57 17.72 -8.28
N ASN A 175 11.54 17.54 -6.95
CA ASN A 175 12.04 18.54 -6.03
C ASN A 175 13.54 18.28 -5.75
N PRO A 176 14.46 19.12 -6.28
CA PRO A 176 15.90 18.89 -6.14
C PRO A 176 16.41 19.12 -4.71
N ASP A 177 15.69 19.92 -3.91
CA ASP A 177 16.08 20.26 -2.53
C ASP A 177 15.45 19.33 -1.49
N ALA A 178 14.88 18.21 -1.92
CA ALA A 178 14.19 17.28 -1.03
C ALA A 178 15.16 16.67 0.00
N ARG A 179 14.75 16.68 1.28
CA ARG A 179 15.53 16.16 2.40
C ARG A 179 15.04 14.78 2.81
N SER A 180 15.92 13.95 3.36
CA SER A 180 15.54 12.61 3.84
C SER A 180 14.46 12.70 4.93
N PHE A 181 13.32 12.05 4.66
CA PHE A 181 12.19 11.98 5.61
C PHE A 181 12.54 11.19 6.88
N MET A 182 13.48 10.26 6.79
CA MET A 182 13.96 9.47 7.92
C MET A 182 14.59 10.33 9.02
N HIS A 183 15.15 11.47 8.68
CA HIS A 183 15.74 12.43 9.63
C HIS A 183 14.69 13.41 10.19
N CYS A 184 13.58 13.60 9.50
CA CYS A 184 12.59 14.62 9.83
C CYS A 184 11.37 14.10 10.63
N SER A 185 11.19 12.77 10.73
CA SER A 185 10.01 12.19 11.37
C SER A 185 10.35 10.99 12.24
N ARG A 186 9.47 10.72 13.24
CA ARG A 186 9.58 9.57 14.15
C ARG A 186 8.27 8.77 14.17
N GLY A 187 8.38 7.47 14.48
CA GLY A 187 7.25 6.58 14.73
C GLY A 187 6.28 6.43 13.55
N LYS A 188 4.99 6.39 13.84
CA LYS A 188 3.94 6.10 12.85
C LYS A 188 3.77 7.15 11.74
N TYR A 189 4.41 8.31 11.83
CA TYR A 189 4.42 9.26 10.71
C TYR A 189 5.22 8.73 9.51
N ARG A 190 6.20 7.85 9.73
CA ARG A 190 7.03 7.26 8.68
C ARG A 190 6.29 6.29 7.77
N SER A 191 5.22 5.65 8.26
CA SER A 191 4.44 4.68 7.50
C SER A 191 3.43 5.32 6.53
N ARG A 192 3.19 6.63 6.63
CA ARG A 192 2.17 7.31 5.83
C ARG A 192 2.61 7.51 4.39
N THR A 193 1.67 7.31 3.49
CA THR A 193 1.79 7.74 2.09
C THR A 193 1.58 9.26 2.03
N PHE A 194 2.44 9.95 1.27
CA PHE A 194 2.28 11.38 1.01
C PHE A 194 1.09 11.61 0.06
N PRO A 195 0.25 12.61 0.30
CA PRO A 195 -0.91 12.90 -0.57
C PRO A 195 -0.52 13.04 -2.04
N GLU A 196 0.59 13.71 -2.33
CA GLU A 196 1.07 13.93 -3.70
C GLU A 196 1.47 12.62 -4.39
N LEU A 197 2.04 11.67 -3.66
CA LEU A 197 2.34 10.33 -4.18
C LEU A 197 1.04 9.54 -4.38
N ALA A 198 0.09 9.61 -3.45
CA ALA A 198 -1.22 8.97 -3.58
C ALA A 198 -1.99 9.50 -4.80
N GLU A 199 -1.95 10.82 -5.04
CA GLU A 199 -2.52 11.46 -6.22
C GLU A 199 -1.84 10.99 -7.52
N ALA A 200 -0.52 10.86 -7.52
CA ALA A 200 0.23 10.35 -8.66
C ALA A 200 -0.09 8.87 -8.97
N ILE A 201 -0.24 8.04 -7.95
CA ILE A 201 -0.66 6.65 -8.05
C ILE A 201 -2.07 6.58 -8.68
N ALA A 202 -3.02 7.35 -8.14
CA ALA A 202 -4.39 7.35 -8.62
C ALA A 202 -4.50 7.88 -10.07
N ASP A 203 -3.70 8.86 -10.43
CA ASP A 203 -3.63 9.40 -11.77
C ASP A 203 -3.00 8.40 -12.75
N GLN A 204 -1.78 7.94 -12.48
CA GLN A 204 -1.04 7.15 -13.44
C GLN A 204 -1.57 5.73 -13.57
N TRP A 205 -1.76 5.02 -12.46
CA TRP A 205 -2.30 3.66 -12.53
C TRP A 205 -3.80 3.62 -12.82
N GLY A 206 -4.57 4.61 -12.32
CA GLY A 206 -5.99 4.70 -12.66
C GLY A 206 -6.22 4.85 -14.15
N ASN A 207 -5.56 5.80 -14.81
CA ASN A 207 -5.64 5.98 -16.25
C ASN A 207 -5.10 4.77 -17.03
N TYR A 208 -3.93 4.23 -16.62
CA TYR A 208 -3.37 3.05 -17.26
C TYR A 208 -4.36 1.86 -17.28
N ILE A 209 -5.04 1.59 -16.16
CA ILE A 209 -6.03 0.51 -16.06
C ILE A 209 -7.26 0.76 -16.93
N LEU A 210 -7.67 2.02 -17.06
CA LEU A 210 -8.79 2.39 -17.94
C LEU A 210 -8.44 2.17 -19.42
N ASP A 211 -7.20 2.45 -19.79
CA ASP A 211 -6.69 2.32 -21.17
C ASP A 211 -6.31 0.87 -21.52
N HIS A 212 -6.00 0.03 -20.49
CA HIS A 212 -5.58 -1.37 -20.66
C HIS A 212 -6.47 -2.32 -19.84
N PRO A 213 -7.76 -2.44 -20.16
CA PRO A 213 -8.66 -3.35 -19.43
C PRO A 213 -8.19 -4.81 -19.58
N PRO A 214 -8.33 -5.67 -18.52
CA PRO A 214 -7.99 -7.08 -18.58
C PRO A 214 -8.92 -7.88 -19.48
#